data_29c75b3723df7f3122e2dbad7c679124
#
_entry.id   29c75b3723df7f3122e2dbad7c679124
#
_cell.length_a   1.000
_cell.length_b   1.000
_cell.length_c   1.000
_cell.angle_alpha   90.00
_cell.angle_beta   90.00
_cell.angle_gamma   90.00
#
_symmetry.space_group_name_H-M   'P 1'
#
loop_
_entity.id
_entity.type
_entity.pdbx_description
1 polymer ?
#
loop_
_entity_poly.entity_id
_entity_poly.type
_entity_poly.pdbx_seq_one_letter_code
_entity_poly.pdbx_strand_id
1 'polypeptide(L)'
;MSQTQPNDLITRRICLRLPGMDTVAIQRDVEYCTTDSGPLTMDLYYPPDVSASRRLPAVIIVAGYSDAMEPRLLDCIYKELGWTVSMAQLIAVSGMVAITYTNREPVRDLQALFAYLQEHGPSLRIHGSRVGVVAASANVPTALATVMHDASRTPACAVFSCGYMLDSDGSMDVADAAAQFRFANPCAGKSIADLRHDVPLFIARAGQEQFPGVNASIDRFVRSAIDANLPVTFVNHSDGPHAFELFQDSLASREIVRQLLAFLQRHLLASEISDVEVAL
;
A
#
# COMPACT_ATOMS: atom_id res chain seq x y z
N MET A 1 22.75 -14.90 -9.92
CA MET A 1 21.44 -14.58 -9.30
C MET A 1 20.80 -15.89 -8.90
N SER A 2 20.64 -16.14 -7.60
CA SER A 2 19.88 -17.31 -7.12
C SER A 2 18.41 -17.07 -7.50
N GLN A 3 17.84 -17.92 -8.35
CA GLN A 3 16.42 -17.89 -8.65
C GLN A 3 15.69 -18.21 -7.34
N THR A 4 15.04 -17.22 -6.75
CA THR A 4 14.13 -17.42 -5.63
C THR A 4 13.01 -18.35 -6.13
N GLN A 5 12.81 -19.48 -5.51
CA GLN A 5 11.75 -20.42 -5.91
C GLN A 5 10.39 -19.75 -5.66
N PRO A 6 9.39 -19.85 -6.53
CA PRO A 6 8.07 -19.23 -6.35
C PRO A 6 7.44 -19.49 -4.98
N ASN A 7 7.56 -20.71 -4.46
CA ASN A 7 7.10 -21.07 -3.11
C ASN A 7 7.74 -20.30 -1.96
N ASP A 8 8.90 -19.66 -2.17
CA ASP A 8 9.57 -18.84 -1.14
C ASP A 8 8.81 -17.51 -0.90
N LEU A 9 8.18 -16.93 -1.92
CA LEU A 9 7.45 -15.67 -1.80
C LEU A 9 6.15 -15.78 -0.97
N ILE A 10 5.50 -16.95 -0.97
CA ILE A 10 4.29 -17.19 -0.15
C ILE A 10 4.66 -17.27 1.33
N THR A 11 5.80 -17.88 1.64
CA THR A 11 6.22 -18.16 3.03
C THR A 11 7.11 -17.07 3.61
N ARG A 12 7.82 -16.32 2.77
CA ARG A 12 8.75 -15.27 3.21
C ARG A 12 7.99 -14.12 3.84
N ARG A 13 8.46 -13.66 4.99
CA ARG A 13 7.85 -12.58 5.77
C ARG A 13 8.77 -11.36 5.82
N ILE A 14 8.16 -10.19 6.01
CA ILE A 14 8.88 -8.93 6.25
C ILE A 14 9.82 -9.10 7.44
N CYS A 15 11.01 -8.48 7.35
CA CYS A 15 12.09 -8.60 8.32
C CYS A 15 11.74 -8.08 9.73
N LEU A 16 10.76 -7.17 9.84
CA LEU A 16 10.29 -6.67 11.13
C LEU A 16 9.22 -7.60 11.70
N ARG A 17 9.39 -8.00 12.95
CA ARG A 17 8.35 -8.69 13.72
C ARG A 17 8.03 -7.88 14.98
N LEU A 18 6.74 -7.75 15.26
CA LEU A 18 6.22 -7.10 16.47
C LEU A 18 5.42 -8.12 17.30
N PRO A 19 5.37 -7.95 18.63
CA PRO A 19 4.51 -8.77 19.50
C PRO A 19 3.05 -8.74 19.04
N GLY A 20 2.36 -9.87 19.14
CA GLY A 20 0.94 -9.96 18.80
C GLY A 20 0.62 -10.27 17.33
N MET A 21 1.60 -10.28 16.42
CA MET A 21 1.33 -10.57 14.99
C MET A 21 0.66 -11.93 14.77
N ASP A 22 1.01 -12.94 15.58
CA ASP A 22 0.46 -14.29 15.46
C ASP A 22 -0.95 -14.41 16.08
N THR A 23 -1.43 -13.38 16.79
CA THR A 23 -2.76 -13.32 17.45
C THR A 23 -3.73 -12.37 16.77
N VAL A 24 -3.36 -11.81 15.62
CA VAL A 24 -4.22 -10.93 14.81
C VAL A 24 -5.47 -11.71 14.37
N ALA A 25 -6.65 -11.17 14.70
CA ALA A 25 -7.91 -11.72 14.25
C ALA A 25 -8.15 -11.38 12.78
N ILE A 26 -8.50 -12.40 11.96
CA ILE A 26 -8.72 -12.21 10.53
C ILE A 26 -10.17 -12.60 10.20
N GLN A 27 -10.92 -11.64 9.67
CA GLN A 27 -12.21 -11.89 9.04
C GLN A 27 -11.97 -12.04 7.54
N ARG A 28 -12.18 -13.25 7.03
CA ARG A 28 -11.86 -13.58 5.63
C ARG A 28 -13.06 -13.48 4.72
N ASP A 29 -12.77 -13.29 3.44
CA ASP A 29 -13.71 -13.41 2.32
C ASP A 29 -14.98 -12.57 2.47
N VAL A 30 -14.85 -11.37 3.05
CA VAL A 30 -15.95 -10.40 3.11
C VAL A 30 -16.18 -9.83 1.71
N GLU A 31 -17.35 -10.06 1.14
CA GLU A 31 -17.72 -9.55 -0.19
C GLU A 31 -17.81 -8.02 -0.14
N TYR A 32 -17.10 -7.35 -1.07
CA TYR A 32 -17.16 -5.90 -1.22
C TYR A 32 -17.73 -5.45 -2.58
N CYS A 33 -17.76 -6.35 -3.56
CA CYS A 33 -18.31 -6.05 -4.89
C CYS A 33 -18.77 -7.36 -5.56
N THR A 34 -19.91 -7.32 -6.24
CA THR A 34 -20.34 -8.40 -7.14
C THR A 34 -20.07 -8.00 -8.58
N THR A 35 -19.47 -8.90 -9.35
CA THR A 35 -19.22 -8.73 -10.79
C THR A 35 -19.86 -9.86 -11.58
N ASP A 36 -19.96 -9.71 -12.92
CA ASP A 36 -20.48 -10.77 -13.80
C ASP A 36 -19.68 -12.09 -13.69
N SER A 37 -18.42 -12.00 -13.27
CA SER A 37 -17.53 -13.16 -13.06
C SER A 37 -17.53 -13.66 -11.60
N GLY A 38 -18.47 -13.23 -10.77
CA GLY A 38 -18.62 -13.60 -9.37
C GLY A 38 -18.15 -12.52 -8.39
N PRO A 39 -18.22 -12.80 -7.08
CA PRO A 39 -17.86 -11.85 -6.04
C PRO A 39 -16.38 -11.51 -6.02
N LEU A 40 -16.07 -10.30 -5.56
CA LEU A 40 -14.77 -9.85 -5.11
C LEU A 40 -14.80 -9.73 -3.59
N THR A 41 -13.77 -10.27 -2.94
CA THR A 41 -13.72 -10.37 -1.49
C THR A 41 -12.50 -9.68 -0.91
N MET A 42 -12.60 -9.30 0.36
CA MET A 42 -11.49 -8.74 1.14
C MET A 42 -11.30 -9.53 2.43
N ASP A 43 -10.06 -9.54 2.94
CA ASP A 43 -9.72 -10.03 4.25
C ASP A 43 -9.39 -8.85 5.17
N LEU A 44 -9.98 -8.82 6.36
CA LEU A 44 -9.82 -7.78 7.36
C LEU A 44 -8.98 -8.30 8.52
N TYR A 45 -7.83 -7.68 8.75
CA TYR A 45 -6.91 -8.00 9.85
C TYR A 45 -7.12 -6.99 10.96
N TYR A 46 -7.69 -7.44 12.08
CA TYR A 46 -8.01 -6.56 13.20
C TYR A 46 -6.89 -6.56 14.25
N PRO A 47 -6.62 -5.39 14.87
CA PRO A 47 -5.73 -5.34 16.02
C PRO A 47 -6.15 -6.31 17.11
N PRO A 48 -5.21 -6.92 17.85
CA PRO A 48 -5.53 -7.67 19.06
C PRO A 48 -6.24 -6.75 20.09
N ASP A 49 -7.14 -7.31 20.86
CA ASP A 49 -7.77 -6.65 22.03
C ASP A 49 -8.62 -5.40 21.76
N VAL A 50 -9.14 -5.23 20.52
CA VAL A 50 -10.02 -4.11 20.19
C VAL A 50 -11.44 -4.34 20.70
N SER A 51 -11.94 -3.38 21.50
CA SER A 51 -13.35 -3.34 21.90
C SER A 51 -14.29 -3.39 20.70
N ALA A 52 -15.36 -4.18 20.82
CA ALA A 52 -16.35 -4.36 19.74
C ALA A 52 -17.05 -3.05 19.32
N SER A 53 -17.07 -2.03 20.19
CA SER A 53 -17.72 -0.73 19.94
C SER A 53 -16.80 0.29 19.26
N ARG A 54 -15.48 0.07 19.22
CA ARG A 54 -14.52 1.06 18.69
C ARG A 54 -14.40 0.92 17.17
N ARG A 55 -14.58 2.03 16.45
CA ARG A 55 -14.20 2.13 15.04
C ARG A 55 -12.73 2.49 14.92
N LEU A 56 -12.05 1.89 13.96
CA LEU A 56 -10.62 2.05 13.72
C LEU A 56 -10.37 2.63 12.33
N PRO A 57 -9.28 3.35 12.13
CA PRO A 57 -8.81 3.63 10.79
C PRO A 57 -8.39 2.34 10.08
N ALA A 58 -8.38 2.38 8.76
CA ALA A 58 -8.00 1.22 7.95
C ALA A 58 -6.85 1.55 6.98
N VAL A 59 -6.14 0.51 6.55
CA VAL A 59 -5.09 0.61 5.53
C VAL A 59 -5.31 -0.48 4.49
N ILE A 60 -5.48 -0.07 3.24
CA ILE A 60 -5.60 -0.99 2.10
C ILE A 60 -4.19 -1.29 1.58
N ILE A 61 -3.86 -2.56 1.44
CA ILE A 61 -2.66 -3.02 0.75
C ILE A 61 -3.04 -3.20 -0.72
N VAL A 62 -2.54 -2.30 -1.57
CA VAL A 62 -3.01 -2.14 -2.94
C VAL A 62 -2.31 -3.12 -3.88
N ALA A 63 -3.09 -3.80 -4.71
CA ALA A 63 -2.64 -4.64 -5.82
C ALA A 63 -2.64 -3.86 -7.15
N GLY A 64 -1.60 -4.03 -7.95
CA GLY A 64 -1.44 -3.42 -9.29
C GLY A 64 -1.62 -4.41 -10.44
N TYR A 65 -1.77 -5.69 -10.11
CA TYR A 65 -2.06 -6.77 -11.05
C TYR A 65 -3.47 -7.32 -10.81
N SER A 66 -4.05 -7.88 -11.87
CA SER A 66 -5.25 -8.70 -11.74
C SER A 66 -4.91 -10.06 -11.14
N ASP A 67 -5.74 -10.58 -10.24
CA ASP A 67 -5.61 -11.93 -9.66
C ASP A 67 -5.56 -13.05 -10.73
N ALA A 68 -6.07 -12.79 -11.94
CA ALA A 68 -5.95 -13.73 -13.05
C ALA A 68 -4.52 -13.82 -13.63
N MET A 69 -3.70 -12.78 -13.40
CA MET A 69 -2.32 -12.70 -13.87
C MET A 69 -1.31 -13.15 -12.81
N GLU A 70 -1.57 -12.88 -11.54
CA GLU A 70 -0.64 -13.10 -10.43
C GLU A 70 -0.23 -14.55 -10.25
N PRO A 71 -1.12 -15.56 -10.30
CA PRO A 71 -0.71 -16.96 -10.18
C PRO A 71 0.28 -17.43 -11.25
N ARG A 72 0.27 -16.75 -12.41
CA ARG A 72 1.23 -17.02 -13.50
C ARG A 72 2.62 -16.43 -13.23
N LEU A 73 2.70 -15.43 -12.35
CA LEU A 73 3.94 -14.72 -12.01
C LEU A 73 4.50 -15.18 -10.66
N LEU A 74 3.61 -15.48 -9.69
CA LEU A 74 3.95 -15.61 -8.28
C LEU A 74 3.44 -16.91 -7.63
N ASP A 75 2.76 -17.80 -8.38
CA ASP A 75 2.12 -19.04 -7.91
C ASP A 75 0.98 -18.82 -6.87
N CYS A 76 0.59 -17.59 -6.60
CA CYS A 76 -0.51 -17.25 -5.69
C CYS A 76 -1.11 -15.91 -6.06
N ILE A 77 -2.27 -15.58 -5.49
CA ILE A 77 -2.85 -14.23 -5.59
C ILE A 77 -2.19 -13.29 -4.57
N TYR A 78 -2.25 -11.98 -4.83
CA TYR A 78 -1.52 -10.96 -4.06
C TYR A 78 -1.84 -10.98 -2.55
N LYS A 79 -3.10 -11.22 -2.17
CA LYS A 79 -3.50 -11.28 -0.75
C LYS A 79 -2.84 -12.45 0.02
N GLU A 80 -2.30 -13.46 -0.67
CA GLU A 80 -1.67 -14.64 -0.07
C GLU A 80 -0.15 -14.53 0.01
N LEU A 81 0.46 -13.55 -0.66
CA LEU A 81 1.90 -13.33 -0.60
C LEU A 81 2.37 -13.10 0.85
N GLY A 82 3.50 -13.66 1.19
CA GLY A 82 4.09 -13.51 2.51
C GLY A 82 4.36 -12.07 2.91
N TRP A 83 4.74 -11.23 1.95
CA TRP A 83 4.85 -9.77 2.12
C TRP A 83 3.50 -9.16 2.52
N THR A 84 2.45 -9.44 1.76
CA THR A 84 1.10 -8.90 1.98
C THR A 84 0.55 -9.32 3.34
N VAL A 85 0.63 -10.62 3.66
CA VAL A 85 0.16 -11.16 4.95
C VAL A 85 0.91 -10.55 6.12
N SER A 86 2.25 -10.48 6.05
CA SER A 86 3.04 -9.94 7.17
C SER A 86 2.92 -8.43 7.30
N MET A 87 2.76 -7.67 6.20
CA MET A 87 2.44 -6.25 6.25
C MET A 87 1.07 -6.01 6.87
N ALA A 88 0.05 -6.80 6.51
CA ALA A 88 -1.27 -6.71 7.11
C ALA A 88 -1.22 -6.98 8.64
N GLN A 89 -0.46 -7.99 9.07
CA GLN A 89 -0.28 -8.26 10.49
C GLN A 89 0.45 -7.12 11.22
N LEU A 90 1.50 -6.53 10.62
CA LEU A 90 2.23 -5.37 11.18
C LEU A 90 1.31 -4.16 11.34
N ILE A 91 0.51 -3.84 10.33
CA ILE A 91 -0.47 -2.75 10.37
C ILE A 91 -1.51 -3.03 11.46
N ALA A 92 -2.00 -4.26 11.56
CA ALA A 92 -2.98 -4.63 12.57
C ALA A 92 -2.45 -4.45 13.99
N VAL A 93 -1.27 -4.99 14.33
CA VAL A 93 -0.67 -4.81 15.67
C VAL A 93 -0.25 -3.37 15.96
N SER A 94 -0.22 -2.52 14.93
CA SER A 94 0.02 -1.07 15.06
C SER A 94 -1.26 -0.27 15.31
N GLY A 95 -2.42 -0.93 15.52
CA GLY A 95 -3.68 -0.31 15.95
C GLY A 95 -4.64 0.07 14.83
N MET A 96 -4.42 -0.38 13.60
CA MET A 96 -5.24 -0.09 12.42
C MET A 96 -5.80 -1.38 11.83
N VAL A 97 -6.95 -1.34 11.14
CA VAL A 97 -7.44 -2.49 10.37
C VAL A 97 -6.66 -2.57 9.07
N ALA A 98 -5.97 -3.69 8.80
CA ALA A 98 -5.39 -3.88 7.49
C ALA A 98 -6.37 -4.63 6.58
N ILE A 99 -6.37 -4.25 5.29
CA ILE A 99 -7.28 -4.80 4.28
C ILE A 99 -6.46 -5.32 3.11
N THR A 100 -6.63 -6.60 2.81
CA THR A 100 -6.18 -7.22 1.57
C THR A 100 -7.41 -7.65 0.76
N TYR A 101 -7.33 -7.72 -0.55
CA TYR A 101 -8.51 -7.95 -1.36
C TYR A 101 -8.20 -8.71 -2.66
N THR A 102 -9.22 -9.35 -3.22
CA THR A 102 -9.18 -9.91 -4.57
C THR A 102 -9.60 -8.86 -5.58
N ASN A 103 -9.02 -8.91 -6.79
CA ASN A 103 -9.37 -7.98 -7.86
C ASN A 103 -9.29 -8.64 -9.23
N ARG A 104 -9.98 -8.05 -10.21
CA ARG A 104 -9.89 -8.39 -11.64
C ARG A 104 -9.43 -7.23 -12.48
N GLU A 105 -9.90 -6.02 -12.12
CA GLU A 105 -9.54 -4.76 -12.74
C GLU A 105 -8.96 -3.84 -11.65
N PRO A 106 -7.62 -3.84 -11.40
CA PRO A 106 -7.00 -3.26 -10.21
C PRO A 106 -7.50 -1.86 -9.86
N VAL A 107 -7.64 -0.98 -10.85
CA VAL A 107 -8.06 0.42 -10.63
C VAL A 107 -9.54 0.52 -10.25
N ARG A 108 -10.42 -0.15 -11.02
CA ARG A 108 -11.87 -0.12 -10.82
C ARG A 108 -12.26 -0.77 -9.51
N ASP A 109 -11.64 -1.91 -9.21
CA ASP A 109 -11.98 -2.71 -8.03
C ASP A 109 -11.47 -2.05 -6.75
N LEU A 110 -10.32 -1.35 -6.81
CA LEU A 110 -9.87 -0.50 -5.71
C LEU A 110 -10.85 0.65 -5.43
N GLN A 111 -11.39 1.30 -6.47
CA GLN A 111 -12.41 2.33 -6.31
C GLN A 111 -13.71 1.78 -5.70
N ALA A 112 -14.12 0.57 -6.12
CA ALA A 112 -15.28 -0.12 -5.55
C ALA A 112 -15.04 -0.45 -4.07
N LEU A 113 -13.85 -0.91 -3.70
CA LEU A 113 -13.46 -1.17 -2.32
C LEU A 113 -13.53 0.11 -1.45
N PHE A 114 -13.01 1.24 -1.92
CA PHE A 114 -13.14 2.52 -1.22
C PHE A 114 -14.60 2.93 -1.03
N ALA A 115 -15.44 2.77 -2.05
CA ALA A 115 -16.87 3.09 -1.97
C ALA A 115 -17.57 2.20 -0.94
N TYR A 116 -17.28 0.90 -0.95
CA TYR A 116 -17.80 -0.06 0.02
C TYR A 116 -17.42 0.29 1.46
N LEU A 117 -16.15 0.62 1.70
CA LEU A 117 -15.68 1.00 3.03
C LEU A 117 -16.31 2.29 3.55
N GLN A 118 -16.62 3.24 2.67
CA GLN A 118 -17.32 4.47 3.06
C GLN A 118 -18.77 4.18 3.48
N GLU A 119 -19.46 3.31 2.78
CA GLU A 119 -20.86 2.97 3.04
C GLU A 119 -21.01 1.97 4.20
N HIS A 120 -20.20 0.91 4.19
CA HIS A 120 -20.32 -0.22 5.10
C HIS A 120 -19.26 -0.25 6.21
N GLY A 121 -18.28 0.65 6.21
CA GLY A 121 -17.21 0.74 7.20
C GLY A 121 -17.70 0.67 8.65
N PRO A 122 -18.79 1.38 9.04
CA PRO A 122 -19.33 1.29 10.40
C PRO A 122 -19.67 -0.12 10.87
N SER A 123 -20.26 -0.96 10.03
CA SER A 123 -20.59 -2.37 10.34
C SER A 123 -19.34 -3.25 10.46
N LEU A 124 -18.24 -2.84 9.84
CA LEU A 124 -16.92 -3.47 9.91
C LEU A 124 -16.01 -2.85 10.98
N ARG A 125 -16.54 -1.97 11.84
CA ARG A 125 -15.75 -1.21 12.81
C ARG A 125 -14.64 -0.37 12.20
N ILE A 126 -14.86 0.17 10.99
CA ILE A 126 -13.92 0.99 10.25
C ILE A 126 -14.47 2.43 10.15
N HIS A 127 -13.58 3.41 10.31
CA HIS A 127 -13.83 4.78 9.91
C HIS A 127 -13.62 4.94 8.41
N GLY A 128 -14.69 4.97 7.62
CA GLY A 128 -14.62 5.05 6.16
C GLY A 128 -13.89 6.29 5.61
N SER A 129 -13.76 7.35 6.40
CA SER A 129 -12.98 8.56 6.05
C SER A 129 -11.51 8.52 6.47
N ARG A 130 -11.10 7.52 7.27
CA ARG A 130 -9.71 7.36 7.75
C ARG A 130 -9.10 6.10 7.13
N VAL A 131 -8.97 6.11 5.82
CA VAL A 131 -8.40 4.99 5.07
C VAL A 131 -7.08 5.45 4.45
N GLY A 132 -5.99 4.77 4.78
CA GLY A 132 -4.70 4.92 4.13
C GLY A 132 -4.47 3.83 3.08
N VAL A 133 -3.45 4.00 2.24
CA VAL A 133 -3.01 2.98 1.29
C VAL A 133 -1.53 2.67 1.44
N VAL A 134 -1.16 1.42 1.22
CA VAL A 134 0.23 0.95 1.14
C VAL A 134 0.40 0.18 -0.17
N ALA A 135 1.43 0.51 -0.92
CA ALA A 135 1.80 -0.20 -2.14
C ALA A 135 3.32 -0.34 -2.26
N ALA A 136 3.75 -1.42 -2.91
CA ALA A 136 5.16 -1.65 -3.22
C ALA A 136 5.34 -2.04 -4.68
N SER A 137 6.51 -1.70 -5.25
CA SER A 137 6.93 -2.13 -6.59
C SER A 137 5.93 -1.72 -7.68
N ALA A 138 5.52 -2.66 -8.51
CA ALA A 138 4.59 -2.48 -9.63
C ALA A 138 3.13 -2.18 -9.18
N ASN A 139 2.82 -2.25 -7.90
CA ASN A 139 1.50 -1.90 -7.36
C ASN A 139 1.36 -0.38 -7.10
N VAL A 140 2.48 0.35 -7.07
CA VAL A 140 2.50 1.78 -6.75
C VAL A 140 1.70 2.63 -7.75
N PRO A 141 1.74 2.44 -9.07
CA PRO A 141 0.94 3.26 -9.99
C PRO A 141 -0.57 3.20 -9.71
N THR A 142 -1.10 2.04 -9.35
CA THR A 142 -2.52 1.88 -8.96
C THR A 142 -2.85 2.66 -7.69
N ALA A 143 -1.99 2.57 -6.68
CA ALA A 143 -2.16 3.33 -5.44
C ALA A 143 -1.96 4.84 -5.65
N LEU A 144 -0.98 5.25 -6.46
CA LEU A 144 -0.71 6.65 -6.79
C LEU A 144 -1.91 7.32 -7.47
N ALA A 145 -2.67 6.59 -8.29
CA ALA A 145 -3.89 7.12 -8.91
C ALA A 145 -4.96 7.52 -7.88
N THR A 146 -4.96 6.98 -6.67
CA THR A 146 -5.91 7.35 -5.62
C THR A 146 -5.65 8.71 -4.99
N VAL A 147 -4.45 9.27 -5.19
CA VAL A 147 -4.06 10.60 -4.69
C VAL A 147 -4.09 11.68 -5.77
N MET A 148 -4.67 11.39 -6.93
CA MET A 148 -4.90 12.36 -8.01
C MET A 148 -6.15 13.20 -7.75
N HIS A 149 -6.22 14.39 -8.34
CA HIS A 149 -7.40 15.29 -8.22
C HIS A 149 -8.67 14.66 -8.78
N ASP A 150 -8.57 13.86 -9.83
CA ASP A 150 -9.69 13.20 -10.50
C ASP A 150 -10.07 11.84 -9.86
N ALA A 151 -9.41 11.43 -8.79
CA ALA A 151 -9.77 10.23 -8.06
C ALA A 151 -11.15 10.36 -7.41
N SER A 152 -12.00 9.36 -7.60
CA SER A 152 -13.35 9.33 -7.01
C SER A 152 -13.34 9.28 -5.48
N ARG A 153 -12.28 8.74 -4.92
CA ARG A 153 -12.01 8.62 -3.47
C ARG A 153 -10.53 8.83 -3.21
N THR A 154 -10.23 9.52 -2.12
CA THR A 154 -8.86 9.87 -1.74
C THR A 154 -8.52 9.26 -0.38
N PRO A 155 -7.38 8.61 -0.23
CA PRO A 155 -6.91 8.14 1.07
C PRO A 155 -6.47 9.31 1.95
N ALA A 156 -6.49 9.10 3.27
CA ALA A 156 -5.98 10.07 4.24
C ALA A 156 -4.45 10.19 4.21
N CYS A 157 -3.76 9.16 3.79
CA CYS A 157 -2.31 9.15 3.52
C CYS A 157 -1.94 7.96 2.61
N ALA A 158 -0.76 8.02 1.98
CA ALA A 158 -0.29 6.96 1.12
C ALA A 158 1.18 6.62 1.37
N VAL A 159 1.51 5.33 1.28
CA VAL A 159 2.86 4.79 1.43
C VAL A 159 3.25 4.05 0.15
N PHE A 160 4.39 4.42 -0.41
CA PHE A 160 4.97 3.84 -1.62
C PHE A 160 6.37 3.32 -1.35
N SER A 161 6.60 2.01 -1.48
CA SER A 161 7.90 1.37 -1.27
C SER A 161 8.47 0.83 -2.57
N CYS A 162 9.69 1.26 -2.94
CA CYS A 162 10.47 0.74 -4.07
C CYS A 162 9.64 0.58 -5.36
N GLY A 163 8.81 1.59 -5.71
CA GLY A 163 7.84 1.43 -6.78
C GLY A 163 7.95 2.46 -7.90
N TYR A 164 7.34 2.12 -9.02
CA TYR A 164 7.23 3.02 -10.16
C TYR A 164 6.31 4.20 -9.83
N MET A 165 6.78 5.42 -10.09
CA MET A 165 6.01 6.63 -9.77
C MET A 165 5.34 7.21 -11.04
N LEU A 166 5.86 8.30 -11.60
CA LEU A 166 5.35 8.95 -12.80
C LEU A 166 6.41 8.99 -13.89
N ASP A 167 5.97 8.93 -15.14
CA ASP A 167 6.79 9.36 -16.26
C ASP A 167 6.74 10.89 -16.33
N SER A 168 7.85 11.53 -16.02
CA SER A 168 8.04 12.98 -16.09
C SER A 168 9.27 13.30 -16.93
N ASP A 169 9.40 14.53 -17.38
CA ASP A 169 10.54 15.04 -18.16
C ASP A 169 10.80 14.24 -19.46
N GLY A 170 9.73 13.73 -20.08
CA GLY A 170 9.81 12.95 -21.31
C GLY A 170 10.28 11.50 -21.11
N SER A 171 10.37 11.02 -19.88
CA SER A 171 10.68 9.63 -19.57
C SER A 171 9.53 8.70 -19.96
N MET A 172 9.88 7.44 -20.28
CA MET A 172 8.96 6.34 -20.52
C MET A 172 9.23 5.15 -19.59
N ASP A 173 10.00 5.34 -18.53
CA ASP A 173 10.44 4.26 -17.64
C ASP A 173 9.27 3.47 -17.05
N VAL A 174 8.20 4.16 -16.64
CA VAL A 174 7.01 3.53 -16.04
C VAL A 174 6.14 2.88 -17.11
N ALA A 175 5.95 3.55 -18.25
CA ALA A 175 5.18 3.02 -19.38
C ALA A 175 5.83 1.76 -19.96
N ASP A 176 7.15 1.79 -20.17
CA ASP A 176 7.92 0.64 -20.68
C ASP A 176 7.88 -0.53 -19.69
N ALA A 177 8.06 -0.26 -18.40
CA ALA A 177 7.95 -1.28 -17.36
C ALA A 177 6.52 -1.86 -17.28
N ALA A 178 5.49 -1.03 -17.36
CA ALA A 178 4.09 -1.48 -17.36
C ALA A 178 3.79 -2.38 -18.58
N ALA A 179 4.31 -2.02 -19.76
CA ALA A 179 4.19 -2.85 -20.96
C ALA A 179 4.94 -4.19 -20.83
N GLN A 180 6.14 -4.17 -20.26
CA GLN A 180 6.98 -5.36 -20.06
C GLN A 180 6.42 -6.31 -19.00
N PHE A 181 6.06 -5.77 -17.81
CA PHE A 181 5.64 -6.55 -16.65
C PHE A 181 4.13 -6.69 -16.52
N ARG A 182 3.34 -5.97 -17.33
CA ARG A 182 1.87 -6.03 -17.41
C ARG A 182 1.13 -5.61 -16.15
N PHE A 183 1.67 -4.70 -15.38
CA PHE A 183 0.93 -4.07 -14.29
C PHE A 183 0.07 -2.90 -14.80
N ALA A 184 -0.96 -2.53 -14.04
CA ALA A 184 -1.80 -1.38 -14.36
C ALA A 184 -1.02 -0.06 -14.17
N ASN A 185 -1.04 0.82 -15.19
CA ASN A 185 -0.47 2.17 -15.11
C ASN A 185 -1.56 3.23 -15.37
N PRO A 186 -2.46 3.49 -14.40
CA PRO A 186 -3.50 4.49 -14.53
C PRO A 186 -2.98 5.93 -14.51
N CYS A 187 -1.71 6.12 -14.15
CA CYS A 187 -1.05 7.42 -14.08
C CYS A 187 -0.35 7.81 -15.40
N ALA A 188 -0.52 7.04 -16.48
CA ALA A 188 0.06 7.35 -17.79
C ALA A 188 -0.39 8.76 -18.25
N GLY A 189 0.58 9.61 -18.63
CA GLY A 189 0.34 11.00 -19.03
C GLY A 189 -0.01 11.97 -17.91
N LYS A 190 -0.01 11.53 -16.66
CA LYS A 190 -0.18 12.39 -15.48
C LYS A 190 1.14 12.99 -15.02
N SER A 191 1.05 14.07 -14.26
CA SER A 191 2.17 14.83 -13.72
C SER A 191 1.97 15.15 -12.23
N ILE A 192 2.94 15.80 -11.61
CA ILE A 192 2.83 16.29 -10.24
C ILE A 192 1.65 17.26 -10.07
N ALA A 193 1.30 18.05 -11.11
CA ALA A 193 0.17 18.98 -11.06
C ALA A 193 -1.21 18.27 -10.93
N ASP A 194 -1.28 16.99 -11.25
CA ASP A 194 -2.51 16.19 -11.09
C ASP A 194 -2.69 15.67 -9.66
N LEU A 195 -1.67 15.78 -8.80
CA LEU A 195 -1.70 15.29 -7.43
C LEU A 195 -2.36 16.25 -6.46
N ARG A 196 -3.08 15.71 -5.51
CA ARG A 196 -3.63 16.46 -4.37
C ARG A 196 -2.51 16.88 -3.41
N HIS A 197 -2.55 18.12 -2.97
CA HIS A 197 -1.57 18.68 -2.04
C HIS A 197 -1.91 18.44 -0.55
N ASP A 198 -3.08 17.89 -0.26
CA ASP A 198 -3.56 17.62 1.10
C ASP A 198 -3.37 16.16 1.55
N VAL A 199 -2.79 15.31 0.69
CA VAL A 199 -2.53 13.90 1.01
C VAL A 199 -1.05 13.70 1.33
N PRO A 200 -0.70 13.39 2.60
CA PRO A 200 0.66 13.04 2.98
C PRO A 200 1.15 11.76 2.30
N LEU A 201 2.39 11.80 1.79
CA LEU A 201 3.04 10.69 1.10
C LEU A 201 4.29 10.23 1.87
N PHE A 202 4.45 8.93 2.03
CA PHE A 202 5.70 8.31 2.46
C PHE A 202 6.28 7.53 1.29
N ILE A 203 7.56 7.80 0.96
CA ILE A 203 8.25 7.17 -0.17
C ILE A 203 9.54 6.53 0.33
N ALA A 204 9.67 5.21 0.17
CA ALA A 204 10.89 4.48 0.44
C ALA A 204 11.58 4.06 -0.87
N ARG A 205 12.89 4.32 -0.95
CA ARG A 205 13.73 4.01 -2.10
C ARG A 205 14.79 2.97 -1.73
N ALA A 206 14.98 1.98 -2.58
CA ALA A 206 16.06 1.00 -2.47
C ALA A 206 17.30 1.47 -3.22
N GLY A 207 18.41 1.72 -2.53
CA GLY A 207 19.65 2.21 -3.14
C GLY A 207 20.29 1.20 -4.10
N GLN A 208 20.12 -0.10 -3.83
CA GLN A 208 20.60 -1.21 -4.68
C GLN A 208 19.48 -1.80 -5.55
N GLU A 209 18.62 -0.93 -6.05
CA GLU A 209 17.52 -1.32 -6.96
C GLU A 209 18.06 -1.89 -8.27
N GLN A 210 17.54 -3.05 -8.68
CA GLN A 210 17.96 -3.73 -9.91
C GLN A 210 16.92 -3.68 -11.04
N PHE A 211 15.68 -3.29 -10.75
CA PHE A 211 14.68 -3.14 -11.80
C PHE A 211 14.85 -1.79 -12.50
N PRO A 212 15.00 -1.79 -13.84
CA PRO A 212 15.17 -0.56 -14.61
C PRO A 212 14.03 0.44 -14.38
N GLY A 213 14.36 1.72 -14.30
CA GLY A 213 13.39 2.80 -14.22
C GLY A 213 12.81 3.07 -12.82
N VAL A 214 12.82 2.12 -11.87
CA VAL A 214 12.24 2.33 -10.54
C VAL A 214 12.88 3.53 -9.84
N ASN A 215 14.18 3.48 -9.56
CA ASN A 215 14.85 4.59 -8.88
C ASN A 215 14.82 5.89 -9.68
N ALA A 216 14.96 5.82 -11.00
CA ALA A 216 14.89 7.01 -11.84
C ALA A 216 13.51 7.70 -11.74
N SER A 217 12.42 6.93 -11.74
CA SER A 217 11.07 7.47 -11.58
C SER A 217 10.84 8.05 -10.17
N ILE A 218 11.35 7.39 -9.11
CA ILE A 218 11.30 7.90 -7.74
C ILE A 218 12.06 9.22 -7.61
N ASP A 219 13.29 9.28 -8.14
CA ASP A 219 14.16 10.45 -8.00
C ASP A 219 13.57 11.68 -8.70
N ARG A 220 13.00 11.51 -9.91
CA ARG A 220 12.27 12.58 -10.62
C ARG A 220 11.01 13.00 -9.85
N PHE A 221 10.22 12.03 -9.38
CA PHE A 221 9.00 12.29 -8.63
C PHE A 221 9.28 13.09 -7.35
N VAL A 222 10.22 12.64 -6.52
CA VAL A 222 10.56 13.29 -5.25
C VAL A 222 11.04 14.72 -5.47
N ARG A 223 11.90 14.95 -6.47
CA ARG A 223 12.34 16.30 -6.85
C ARG A 223 11.15 17.21 -7.18
N SER A 224 10.30 16.77 -8.10
CA SER A 224 9.13 17.54 -8.55
C SER A 224 8.11 17.75 -7.44
N ALA A 225 7.94 16.75 -6.55
CA ALA A 225 7.06 16.83 -5.39
C ALA A 225 7.53 17.88 -4.36
N ILE A 226 8.85 17.97 -4.12
CA ILE A 226 9.45 18.98 -3.26
C ILE A 226 9.30 20.37 -3.89
N ASP A 227 9.57 20.50 -5.19
CA ASP A 227 9.42 21.77 -5.93
C ASP A 227 7.96 22.26 -5.90
N ALA A 228 6.99 21.34 -5.92
CA ALA A 228 5.56 21.64 -5.80
C ALA A 228 5.07 21.74 -4.33
N ASN A 229 5.95 21.66 -3.35
CA ASN A 229 5.62 21.72 -1.91
C ASN A 229 4.58 20.68 -1.47
N LEU A 230 4.62 19.46 -2.03
CA LEU A 230 3.79 18.35 -1.57
C LEU A 230 4.26 17.83 -0.19
N PRO A 231 3.36 17.34 0.65
CA PRO A 231 3.70 16.78 1.97
C PRO A 231 4.34 15.39 1.85
N VAL A 232 5.63 15.34 1.49
CA VAL A 232 6.40 14.11 1.26
C VAL A 232 7.36 13.82 2.41
N THR A 233 7.32 12.59 2.92
CA THR A 233 8.39 11.97 3.72
C THR A 233 9.16 11.01 2.82
N PHE A 234 10.44 11.26 2.61
CA PHE A 234 11.29 10.45 1.76
C PHE A 234 12.38 9.75 2.57
N VAL A 235 12.56 8.45 2.35
CA VAL A 235 13.59 7.64 3.00
C VAL A 235 14.35 6.83 1.94
N ASN A 236 15.69 6.92 1.97
CA ASN A 236 16.56 6.14 1.10
C ASN A 236 17.30 5.08 1.89
N HIS A 237 17.12 3.81 1.53
CA HIS A 237 17.93 2.70 2.05
C HIS A 237 19.14 2.49 1.14
N SER A 238 20.29 3.13 1.43
CA SER A 238 21.49 3.15 0.55
C SER A 238 21.92 1.76 0.09
N ASP A 239 21.86 0.78 0.97
CA ASP A 239 22.32 -0.59 0.75
C ASP A 239 21.18 -1.60 0.54
N GLY A 240 19.94 -1.12 0.50
CA GLY A 240 18.75 -1.96 0.35
C GLY A 240 18.55 -2.41 -1.09
N PRO A 241 18.34 -3.71 -1.34
CA PRO A 241 17.88 -4.22 -2.64
C PRO A 241 16.40 -3.90 -2.83
N HIS A 242 15.85 -4.17 -4.03
CA HIS A 242 14.41 -4.13 -4.26
C HIS A 242 13.65 -4.97 -3.22
N ALA A 243 12.55 -4.42 -2.68
CA ALA A 243 11.78 -5.04 -1.59
C ALA A 243 12.67 -5.44 -0.40
N PHE A 244 13.57 -4.53 0.01
CA PHE A 244 14.53 -4.75 1.11
C PHE A 244 13.86 -5.24 2.39
N GLU A 245 12.63 -4.82 2.66
CA GLU A 245 11.85 -5.25 3.81
C GLU A 245 11.55 -6.77 3.81
N LEU A 246 11.62 -7.41 2.64
CA LEU A 246 11.41 -8.85 2.46
C LEU A 246 12.72 -9.62 2.29
N PHE A 247 13.70 -9.02 1.59
CA PHE A 247 14.91 -9.72 1.15
C PHE A 247 16.16 -9.39 1.97
N GLN A 248 16.12 -8.36 2.81
CA GLN A 248 17.27 -7.97 3.63
C GLN A 248 16.88 -7.74 5.09
N ASP A 249 17.21 -8.70 5.95
CA ASP A 249 17.02 -8.55 7.38
C ASP A 249 18.19 -7.76 7.99
N SER A 250 18.09 -6.43 7.97
CA SER A 250 19.03 -5.49 8.55
C SER A 250 18.36 -4.52 9.53
N LEU A 251 19.16 -3.86 10.36
CA LEU A 251 18.64 -2.79 11.24
C LEU A 251 18.05 -1.65 10.43
N ALA A 252 18.66 -1.29 9.30
CA ALA A 252 18.17 -0.23 8.43
C ALA A 252 16.80 -0.61 7.80
N SER A 253 16.68 -1.83 7.26
CA SER A 253 15.40 -2.31 6.70
C SER A 253 14.28 -2.31 7.76
N ARG A 254 14.56 -2.82 8.96
CA ARG A 254 13.60 -2.84 10.06
C ARG A 254 13.22 -1.45 10.51
N GLU A 255 14.15 -0.50 10.53
CA GLU A 255 13.91 0.89 10.91
C GLU A 255 13.03 1.60 9.90
N ILE A 256 13.24 1.41 8.60
CA ILE A 256 12.39 1.99 7.57
C ILE A 256 10.95 1.45 7.66
N VAL A 257 10.78 0.15 7.94
CA VAL A 257 9.44 -0.41 8.19
C VAL A 257 8.79 0.22 9.43
N ARG A 258 9.54 0.48 10.51
CA ARG A 258 9.01 1.21 11.69
C ARG A 258 8.59 2.64 11.34
N GLN A 259 9.39 3.36 10.54
CA GLN A 259 9.07 4.72 10.09
C GLN A 259 7.79 4.73 9.22
N LEU A 260 7.61 3.73 8.35
CA LEU A 260 6.39 3.52 7.59
C LEU A 260 5.17 3.36 8.52
N LEU A 261 5.26 2.47 9.52
CA LEU A 261 4.18 2.25 10.48
C LEU A 261 3.91 3.51 11.32
N ALA A 262 4.93 4.21 11.78
CA ALA A 262 4.80 5.46 12.52
C ALA A 262 4.15 6.56 11.66
N PHE A 263 4.46 6.63 10.36
CA PHE A 263 3.81 7.54 9.43
C PHE A 263 2.31 7.24 9.31
N LEU A 264 1.92 5.99 9.12
CA LEU A 264 0.52 5.58 9.09
C LEU A 264 -0.20 5.93 10.39
N GLN A 265 0.40 5.60 11.55
CA GLN A 265 -0.15 5.93 12.86
C GLN A 265 -0.36 7.44 13.03
N ARG A 266 0.63 8.24 12.67
CA ARG A 266 0.57 9.71 12.76
C ARG A 266 -0.62 10.29 11.98
N HIS A 267 -0.86 9.79 10.76
CA HIS A 267 -1.89 10.35 9.89
C HIS A 267 -3.28 9.70 10.05
N LEU A 268 -3.35 8.54 10.68
CA LEU A 268 -4.60 7.80 10.83
C LEU A 268 -5.12 7.75 12.28
N LEU A 269 -4.24 7.79 13.30
CA LEU A 269 -4.62 7.69 14.72
C LEU A 269 -4.62 9.04 15.46
N ALA A 270 -3.83 10.03 15.01
CA ALA A 270 -3.61 11.29 15.76
C ALA A 270 -4.88 12.12 16.03
N SER A 271 -5.92 11.98 15.22
CA SER A 271 -7.20 12.67 15.46
C SER A 271 -8.00 12.15 16.66
N GLU A 272 -7.63 11.02 17.25
CA GLU A 272 -8.26 10.53 18.51
C GLU A 272 -7.70 11.24 19.76
N ILE A 273 -6.50 11.83 19.65
CA ILE A 273 -5.86 12.53 20.78
C ILE A 273 -6.45 13.93 20.96
N SER A 274 -6.83 14.61 19.86
CA SER A 274 -7.43 15.95 19.92
C SER A 274 -8.88 15.93 20.45
N ASP A 275 -9.63 14.88 20.23
CA ASP A 275 -11.02 14.78 20.72
C ASP A 275 -11.09 14.52 22.24
N VAL A 276 -10.02 14.02 22.84
CA VAL A 276 -9.91 13.80 24.29
C VAL A 276 -9.43 15.06 25.03
N GLU A 277 -8.56 15.86 24.43
CA GLU A 277 -8.06 17.12 25.04
C GLU A 277 -9.07 18.28 25.02
N VAL A 278 -10.06 18.23 24.13
CA VAL A 278 -11.14 19.25 24.07
C VAL A 278 -12.27 18.95 25.08
N ALA A 279 -12.27 17.76 25.69
CA ALA A 279 -13.29 17.35 26.67
C ALA A 279 -12.85 17.52 28.15
N LEU A 280 -11.70 18.15 28.38
CA LEU A 280 -11.19 18.56 29.71
C LEU A 280 -11.13 20.09 29.82
#